data_8ad2d1d7a44c350a3392a92fa4d5aebd
#
_entry.id   8ad2d1d7a44c350a3392a92fa4d5aebd
#
_cell.length_a   1.000
_cell.length_b   1.000
_cell.length_c   1.000
_cell.angle_alpha   90.00
_cell.angle_beta   90.00
_cell.angle_gamma   90.00
#
_symmetry.space_group_name_H-M   'P 1'
#
loop_
_entity.id
_entity.type
_entity.pdbx_description
1 polymer ?
#
loop_
_entity_poly.entity_id
_entity_poly.type
_entity_poly.pdbx_seq_one_letter_code
_entity_poly.pdbx_strand_id
1 'polypeptide(L)'
;MEITDEEKAQHYLSHIGYYRLSAYMYPLLSIPKEQHLFKRGVSFGKVMMLYRFDKKLRLLLFNEIEKIEVAVRCAIVNFGTEMTGNPFWMTDSANFSNPSKFNRSIRLIEDELNHTKEDFINHFKETYTNQYPPSWMLAEILPFGVITNIYSNIKNKKIKKRIAQSFGLQVAPFESWLTVITVTRNSCCHHARVWNRVFSIRATMPIRMSRPWITLPTDPLKVYFDMCIIKYFLDIISPNNDMLDKMKRLFATFPEIDKAALGFPSGWENEPLWQ
;
A
#
# COMPACT_ATOMS: atom_id res chain seq x y z
N MET A 1 9.12 -28.61 -16.53
CA MET A 1 9.88 -27.91 -15.45
C MET A 1 10.89 -28.88 -14.89
N GLU A 2 12.14 -28.46 -14.76
CA GLU A 2 13.23 -29.28 -14.22
C GLU A 2 13.18 -29.21 -12.68
N ILE A 3 13.32 -30.37 -12.02
CA ILE A 3 13.40 -30.50 -10.56
C ILE A 3 14.71 -31.24 -10.26
N THR A 4 15.69 -30.53 -9.73
CA THR A 4 17.03 -31.06 -9.43
C THR A 4 17.12 -31.71 -8.06
N ASP A 5 16.17 -31.41 -7.16
CA ASP A 5 16.10 -31.89 -5.78
C ASP A 5 14.61 -32.08 -5.44
N GLU A 6 14.15 -33.32 -5.56
CA GLU A 6 12.74 -33.68 -5.36
C GLU A 6 12.33 -33.58 -3.90
N GLU A 7 13.17 -34.00 -2.97
CA GLU A 7 12.87 -33.91 -1.53
C GLU A 7 12.67 -32.47 -1.09
N LYS A 8 13.56 -31.59 -1.54
CA LYS A 8 13.45 -30.16 -1.25
C LYS A 8 12.23 -29.53 -1.92
N ALA A 9 11.89 -29.94 -3.15
CA ALA A 9 10.69 -29.47 -3.83
C ALA A 9 9.43 -29.90 -3.08
N GLN A 10 9.34 -31.15 -2.64
CA GLN A 10 8.25 -31.68 -1.82
C GLN A 10 8.14 -30.92 -0.49
N HIS A 11 9.28 -30.67 0.16
CA HIS A 11 9.30 -29.87 1.40
C HIS A 11 8.74 -28.46 1.20
N TYR A 12 9.10 -27.75 0.14
CA TYR A 12 8.52 -26.44 -0.17
C TYR A 12 7.04 -26.51 -0.52
N LEU A 13 6.61 -27.51 -1.27
CA LEU A 13 5.21 -27.69 -1.65
C LEU A 13 4.33 -28.00 -0.42
N SER A 14 4.82 -28.77 0.54
CA SER A 14 4.07 -29.07 1.78
C SER A 14 3.94 -27.88 2.72
N HIS A 15 4.87 -26.90 2.70
CA HIS A 15 4.84 -25.75 3.62
C HIS A 15 4.35 -24.45 2.99
N ILE A 16 4.51 -24.28 1.66
CA ILE A 16 4.06 -23.08 0.94
C ILE A 16 2.73 -23.33 0.22
N GLY A 17 2.54 -24.57 -0.25
CA GLY A 17 1.38 -25.00 -1.01
C GLY A 17 1.52 -24.77 -2.52
N TYR A 18 1.07 -25.79 -3.29
CA TYR A 18 1.08 -25.73 -4.76
C TYR A 18 0.34 -24.51 -5.30
N TYR A 19 -0.86 -24.24 -4.79
CA TYR A 19 -1.70 -23.14 -5.29
C TYR A 19 -1.00 -21.78 -5.17
N ARG A 20 -0.27 -21.53 -4.08
CA ARG A 20 0.51 -20.31 -3.91
C ARG A 20 1.68 -20.23 -4.89
N LEU A 21 2.42 -21.32 -5.10
CA LEU A 21 3.54 -21.36 -6.03
C LEU A 21 3.09 -21.31 -7.48
N SER A 22 1.91 -21.84 -7.83
CA SER A 22 1.36 -21.80 -9.19
C SER A 22 1.22 -20.37 -9.73
N ALA A 23 1.01 -19.37 -8.86
CA ALA A 23 0.99 -17.97 -9.25
C ALA A 23 2.34 -17.49 -9.85
N TYR A 24 3.47 -18.08 -9.43
CA TYR A 24 4.80 -17.79 -9.97
C TYR A 24 5.16 -18.72 -11.14
N MET A 25 4.51 -19.88 -11.24
CA MET A 25 4.68 -20.84 -12.34
C MET A 25 3.96 -20.36 -13.60
N TYR A 26 2.74 -19.81 -13.47
CA TYR A 26 1.89 -19.43 -14.60
C TYR A 26 2.56 -18.47 -15.61
N PRO A 27 3.32 -17.44 -15.23
CA PRO A 27 4.08 -16.61 -16.19
C PRO A 27 5.19 -17.34 -16.94
N LEU A 28 5.63 -18.49 -16.42
CA LEU A 28 6.70 -19.31 -16.99
C LEU A 28 6.19 -20.40 -17.95
N LEU A 29 4.86 -20.49 -18.15
CA LEU A 29 4.27 -21.40 -19.11
C LEU A 29 4.45 -20.89 -20.54
N SER A 30 4.59 -21.83 -21.49
CA SER A 30 4.54 -21.58 -22.92
C SER A 30 3.13 -21.18 -23.37
N ILE A 31 3.02 -20.61 -24.55
CA ILE A 31 1.73 -20.31 -25.19
C ILE A 31 1.41 -21.44 -26.16
N PRO A 32 0.18 -22.00 -26.18
CA PRO A 32 -0.97 -21.66 -25.34
C PRO A 32 -0.84 -22.18 -23.89
N LYS A 33 -1.22 -21.38 -22.91
CA LYS A 33 -1.01 -21.71 -21.49
C LYS A 33 -1.91 -22.84 -20.95
N GLU A 34 -2.98 -23.13 -21.64
CA GLU A 34 -3.94 -24.21 -21.37
C GLU A 34 -3.29 -25.59 -21.43
N GLN A 35 -2.18 -25.71 -22.15
CA GLN A 35 -1.39 -26.95 -22.21
C GLN A 35 -0.53 -27.19 -20.97
N HIS A 36 -0.41 -26.21 -20.06
CA HIS A 36 0.41 -26.28 -18.85
C HIS A 36 1.89 -26.67 -19.07
N LEU A 37 2.41 -26.45 -20.29
CA LEU A 37 3.80 -26.73 -20.63
C LEU A 37 4.69 -25.56 -20.21
N PHE A 38 5.78 -25.84 -19.51
CA PHE A 38 6.77 -24.83 -19.15
C PHE A 38 7.66 -24.46 -20.35
N LYS A 39 8.07 -23.21 -20.39
CA LYS A 39 9.13 -22.75 -21.30
C LYS A 39 10.40 -23.58 -21.09
N ARG A 40 11.24 -23.72 -22.13
CA ARG A 40 12.52 -24.42 -22.03
C ARG A 40 13.42 -23.80 -20.95
N GLY A 41 14.10 -24.64 -20.17
CA GLY A 41 15.03 -24.20 -19.11
C GLY A 41 14.36 -23.63 -17.87
N VAL A 42 13.04 -23.81 -17.66
CA VAL A 42 12.38 -23.46 -16.41
C VAL A 42 12.61 -24.54 -15.37
N SER A 43 13.23 -24.16 -14.27
CA SER A 43 13.46 -25.04 -13.10
C SER A 43 12.57 -24.65 -11.92
N PHE A 44 12.37 -25.60 -10.99
CA PHE A 44 11.71 -25.32 -9.71
C PHE A 44 12.50 -24.28 -8.89
N GLY A 45 13.83 -24.30 -9.00
CA GLY A 45 14.70 -23.28 -8.41
C GLY A 45 14.35 -21.85 -8.85
N LYS A 46 14.02 -21.66 -10.14
CA LYS A 46 13.56 -20.37 -10.67
C LYS A 46 12.23 -19.94 -10.08
N VAL A 47 11.28 -20.84 -9.92
CA VAL A 47 10.00 -20.54 -9.24
C VAL A 47 10.25 -20.09 -7.79
N MET A 48 11.12 -20.79 -7.07
CA MET A 48 11.48 -20.43 -5.69
C MET A 48 12.24 -19.11 -5.60
N MET A 49 13.08 -18.80 -6.58
CA MET A 49 13.77 -17.51 -6.67
C MET A 49 12.75 -16.36 -6.82
N LEU A 50 11.78 -16.50 -7.72
CA LEU A 50 10.69 -15.52 -7.92
C LEU A 50 9.84 -15.34 -6.63
N TYR A 51 9.48 -16.43 -5.98
CA TYR A 51 8.73 -16.40 -4.72
C TYR A 51 9.50 -15.66 -3.61
N ARG A 52 10.81 -15.94 -3.48
CA ARG A 52 11.67 -15.29 -2.46
C ARG A 52 11.88 -13.81 -2.77
N PHE A 53 12.10 -13.46 -4.02
CA PHE A 53 12.17 -12.07 -4.46
C PHE A 53 10.90 -11.32 -4.11
N ASP A 54 9.74 -11.84 -4.50
CA ASP A 54 8.44 -11.21 -4.27
C ASP A 54 8.13 -11.07 -2.76
N LYS A 55 8.51 -12.06 -1.94
CA LYS A 55 8.44 -11.95 -0.47
C LYS A 55 9.25 -10.76 0.04
N LYS A 56 10.50 -10.60 -0.42
CA LYS A 56 11.37 -9.49 0.00
C LYS A 56 10.86 -8.14 -0.53
N LEU A 57 10.31 -8.11 -1.75
CA LEU A 57 9.68 -6.92 -2.32
C LEU A 57 8.46 -6.48 -1.49
N ARG A 58 7.58 -7.42 -1.11
CA ARG A 58 6.43 -7.10 -0.25
C ARG A 58 6.85 -6.54 1.12
N LEU A 59 7.88 -7.10 1.74
CA LEU A 59 8.40 -6.60 3.01
C LEU A 59 8.98 -5.19 2.89
N LEU A 60 9.70 -4.92 1.79
CA LEU A 60 10.21 -3.58 1.50
C LEU A 60 9.05 -2.59 1.36
N LEU A 61 8.07 -2.90 0.50
CA LEU A 61 6.93 -2.03 0.26
C LEU A 61 6.11 -1.79 1.53
N PHE A 62 5.87 -2.84 2.31
CA PHE A 62 5.12 -2.75 3.55
C PHE A 62 5.79 -1.82 4.57
N ASN A 63 7.11 -1.97 4.75
CA ASN A 63 7.89 -1.11 5.65
C ASN A 63 7.86 0.39 5.22
N GLU A 64 7.86 0.65 3.92
CA GLU A 64 7.80 2.04 3.44
C GLU A 64 6.37 2.61 3.52
N ILE A 65 5.36 1.79 3.28
CA ILE A 65 3.95 2.20 3.38
C ILE A 65 3.55 2.49 4.83
N GLU A 66 4.08 1.76 5.81
CA GLU A 66 3.82 2.00 7.24
C GLU A 66 4.10 3.45 7.62
N LYS A 67 5.21 4.02 7.19
CA LYS A 67 5.55 5.43 7.43
C LYS A 67 4.50 6.38 6.84
N ILE A 68 3.98 6.04 5.65
CA ILE A 68 2.94 6.83 4.99
C ILE A 68 1.60 6.72 5.75
N GLU A 69 1.24 5.52 6.20
CA GLU A 69 0.05 5.32 7.03
C GLU A 69 0.06 6.21 8.28
N VAL A 70 1.17 6.22 9.02
CA VAL A 70 1.35 7.05 10.22
C VAL A 70 1.21 8.54 9.88
N ALA A 71 1.91 9.02 8.84
CA ALA A 71 1.88 10.42 8.45
C ALA A 71 0.49 10.87 7.98
N VAL A 72 -0.22 10.03 7.22
CA VAL A 72 -1.57 10.32 6.74
C VAL A 72 -2.58 10.36 7.89
N ARG A 73 -2.50 9.41 8.83
CA ARG A 73 -3.32 9.42 10.06
C ARG A 73 -3.13 10.71 10.83
N CYS A 74 -1.87 11.06 11.09
CA CYS A 74 -1.50 12.29 11.79
C CYS A 74 -2.05 13.54 11.09
N ALA A 75 -1.89 13.67 9.78
CA ALA A 75 -2.39 14.82 9.03
C ALA A 75 -3.93 14.93 9.07
N ILE A 76 -4.65 13.82 8.90
CA ILE A 76 -6.12 13.78 8.93
C ILE A 76 -6.62 14.19 10.32
N VAL A 77 -6.05 13.65 11.38
CA VAL A 77 -6.43 13.94 12.77
C VAL A 77 -6.15 15.39 13.11
N ASN A 78 -4.93 15.86 12.87
CA ASN A 78 -4.50 17.20 13.28
C ASN A 78 -5.29 18.29 12.56
N PHE A 79 -5.32 18.26 11.23
CA PHE A 79 -6.07 19.27 10.46
C PHE A 79 -7.59 19.16 10.67
N GLY A 80 -8.11 17.95 10.84
CA GLY A 80 -9.51 17.74 11.18
C GLY A 80 -9.87 18.37 12.53
N THR A 81 -9.11 18.08 13.57
CA THR A 81 -9.33 18.63 14.93
C THR A 81 -9.12 20.15 14.96
N GLU A 82 -8.02 20.65 14.38
CA GLU A 82 -7.71 22.08 14.34
C GLU A 82 -8.82 22.89 13.65
N MET A 83 -9.25 22.44 12.46
CA MET A 83 -10.18 23.22 11.64
C MET A 83 -11.65 23.05 12.03
N THR A 84 -12.01 22.03 12.80
CA THR A 84 -13.36 21.86 13.36
C THR A 84 -13.46 22.41 14.79
N GLY A 85 -12.33 22.56 15.49
CA GLY A 85 -12.30 22.86 16.92
C GLY A 85 -12.87 21.74 17.80
N ASN A 86 -13.08 20.55 17.24
CA ASN A 86 -13.74 19.42 17.90
C ASN A 86 -12.82 18.20 17.98
N PRO A 87 -12.36 17.76 19.16
CA PRO A 87 -11.56 16.56 19.30
C PRO A 87 -12.29 15.27 18.87
N PHE A 88 -13.61 15.28 18.84
CA PHE A 88 -14.46 14.13 18.47
C PHE A 88 -15.02 14.22 17.05
N TRP A 89 -14.42 15.03 16.18
CA TRP A 89 -14.95 15.35 14.86
C TRP A 89 -15.18 14.10 13.96
N MET A 90 -14.43 13.02 14.15
CA MET A 90 -14.58 11.79 13.36
C MET A 90 -15.89 11.05 13.63
N THR A 91 -16.51 11.27 14.77
CA THR A 91 -17.79 10.66 15.16
C THR A 91 -18.97 11.63 15.11
N ASP A 92 -18.75 12.86 14.66
CA ASP A 92 -19.79 13.87 14.48
C ASP A 92 -20.26 13.89 13.01
N SER A 93 -21.49 13.46 12.75
CA SER A 93 -22.09 13.34 11.42
C SER A 93 -22.13 14.66 10.64
N ALA A 94 -22.12 15.81 11.32
CA ALA A 94 -22.13 17.15 10.69
C ALA A 94 -20.89 17.40 9.81
N ASN A 95 -19.78 16.69 10.09
CA ASN A 95 -18.51 16.80 9.36
C ASN A 95 -18.46 15.99 8.05
N PHE A 96 -19.49 15.23 7.73
CA PHE A 96 -19.47 14.27 6.61
C PHE A 96 -20.54 14.55 5.56
N SER A 97 -20.21 14.27 4.28
CA SER A 97 -21.10 14.56 3.15
C SER A 97 -22.11 13.45 2.91
N ASN A 98 -21.70 12.19 3.07
CA ASN A 98 -22.51 11.01 2.76
C ASN A 98 -22.86 10.24 4.02
N PRO A 99 -24.16 10.26 4.45
CA PRO A 99 -24.61 9.59 5.68
C PRO A 99 -24.38 8.07 5.67
N SER A 100 -24.57 7.41 4.53
CA SER A 100 -24.37 5.96 4.45
C SER A 100 -22.90 5.57 4.64
N LYS A 101 -21.96 6.35 4.07
CA LYS A 101 -20.52 6.15 4.31
C LYS A 101 -20.16 6.45 5.76
N PHE A 102 -20.74 7.51 6.34
CA PHE A 102 -20.54 7.84 7.75
C PHE A 102 -21.01 6.70 8.67
N ASN A 103 -22.24 6.22 8.50
CA ASN A 103 -22.79 5.13 9.31
C ASN A 103 -21.97 3.83 9.17
N ARG A 104 -21.39 3.58 7.99
CA ARG A 104 -20.46 2.44 7.81
C ARG A 104 -19.16 2.66 8.61
N SER A 105 -18.62 3.88 8.60
CA SER A 105 -17.41 4.19 9.38
C SER A 105 -17.67 4.07 10.88
N ILE A 106 -18.83 4.55 11.38
CA ILE A 106 -19.22 4.43 12.80
C ILE A 106 -19.28 2.95 13.20
N ARG A 107 -19.93 2.08 12.41
CA ARG A 107 -19.99 0.64 12.73
C ARG A 107 -18.59 0.01 12.81
N LEU A 108 -17.67 0.38 11.92
CA LEU A 108 -16.30 -0.11 11.98
C LEU A 108 -15.53 0.44 13.19
N ILE A 109 -15.77 1.69 13.58
CA ILE A 109 -15.22 2.27 14.81
C ILE A 109 -15.73 1.51 16.05
N GLU A 110 -17.03 1.25 16.12
CA GLU A 110 -17.63 0.49 17.22
C GLU A 110 -17.10 -0.94 17.31
N ASP A 111 -16.94 -1.59 16.15
CA ASP A 111 -16.37 -2.94 16.04
C ASP A 111 -14.94 -2.97 16.58
N GLU A 112 -14.08 -2.07 16.13
CA GLU A 112 -12.70 -1.97 16.63
C GLU A 112 -12.65 -1.63 18.14
N LEU A 113 -13.50 -0.71 18.62
CA LEU A 113 -13.58 -0.37 20.04
C LEU A 113 -14.03 -1.55 20.92
N ASN A 114 -14.86 -2.45 20.36
CA ASN A 114 -15.32 -3.64 21.09
C ASN A 114 -14.26 -4.76 21.12
N HIS A 115 -13.40 -4.84 20.11
CA HIS A 115 -12.42 -5.91 19.98
C HIS A 115 -11.01 -5.53 20.45
N THR A 116 -10.69 -4.23 20.48
CA THR A 116 -9.34 -3.78 20.88
C THR A 116 -9.08 -4.03 22.35
N LYS A 117 -7.81 -4.40 22.65
CA LYS A 117 -7.31 -4.58 24.02
C LYS A 117 -6.26 -3.52 24.39
N GLU A 118 -6.16 -2.45 23.59
CA GLU A 118 -5.20 -1.39 23.83
C GLU A 118 -5.45 -0.69 25.17
N ASP A 119 -4.41 -0.57 25.98
CA ASP A 119 -4.49 -0.04 27.35
C ASP A 119 -5.05 1.38 27.39
N PHE A 120 -4.70 2.23 26.43
CA PHE A 120 -5.19 3.61 26.37
C PHE A 120 -6.69 3.68 26.06
N ILE A 121 -7.26 2.72 25.33
CA ILE A 121 -8.71 2.63 25.09
C ILE A 121 -9.43 2.12 26.33
N ASN A 122 -8.87 1.13 27.02
CA ASN A 122 -9.43 0.63 28.26
C ASN A 122 -9.44 1.72 29.32
N HIS A 123 -8.33 2.43 29.49
CA HIS A 123 -8.24 3.58 30.40
C HIS A 123 -9.25 4.68 30.04
N PHE A 124 -9.46 4.97 28.76
CA PHE A 124 -10.48 5.92 28.34
C PHE A 124 -11.88 5.47 28.79
N LYS A 125 -12.26 4.22 28.55
CA LYS A 125 -13.57 3.67 28.94
C LYS A 125 -13.81 3.68 30.44
N GLU A 126 -12.76 3.53 31.26
CA GLU A 126 -12.84 3.56 32.72
C GLU A 126 -12.92 4.98 33.30
N THR A 127 -12.30 5.95 32.60
CA THR A 127 -12.10 7.30 33.14
C THR A 127 -13.11 8.31 32.63
N TYR A 128 -13.58 8.16 31.38
CA TYR A 128 -14.43 9.15 30.71
C TYR A 128 -15.82 8.60 30.39
N THR A 129 -16.83 9.49 30.43
CA THR A 129 -18.23 9.16 30.12
C THR A 129 -18.60 9.41 28.65
N ASN A 130 -17.66 9.91 27.83
CA ASN A 130 -17.90 10.15 26.41
C ASN A 130 -18.14 8.81 25.69
N GLN A 131 -19.10 8.80 24.77
CA GLN A 131 -19.44 7.60 23.97
C GLN A 131 -18.25 7.12 23.13
N TYR A 132 -17.47 8.03 22.57
CA TYR A 132 -16.32 7.73 21.73
C TYR A 132 -15.05 8.40 22.25
N PRO A 133 -13.88 7.76 22.09
CA PRO A 133 -12.60 8.43 22.32
C PRO A 133 -12.35 9.57 21.33
N PRO A 134 -11.45 10.51 21.67
CA PRO A 134 -11.02 11.55 20.74
C PRO A 134 -10.46 10.96 19.43
N SER A 135 -10.55 11.75 18.36
CA SER A 135 -10.17 11.33 16.99
C SER A 135 -8.74 10.80 16.89
N TRP A 136 -7.80 11.31 17.67
CA TRP A 136 -6.41 10.80 17.69
C TRP A 136 -6.29 9.42 18.33
N MET A 137 -7.11 9.06 19.31
CA MET A 137 -7.14 7.70 19.86
C MET A 137 -7.81 6.72 18.90
N LEU A 138 -8.91 7.14 18.25
CA LEU A 138 -9.60 6.33 17.24
C LEU A 138 -8.66 6.03 16.04
N ALA A 139 -7.90 7.00 15.61
CA ALA A 139 -7.00 6.83 14.48
C ALA A 139 -5.93 5.77 14.72
N GLU A 140 -5.50 5.51 15.96
CA GLU A 140 -4.50 4.48 16.25
C GLU A 140 -5.03 3.06 16.09
N ILE A 141 -6.30 2.83 16.42
CA ILE A 141 -6.89 1.48 16.36
C ILE A 141 -7.55 1.16 15.01
N LEU A 142 -7.87 2.17 14.20
CA LEU A 142 -8.61 1.95 12.95
C LEU A 142 -7.72 1.43 11.82
N PRO A 143 -8.19 0.46 11.01
CA PRO A 143 -7.50 0.07 9.77
C PRO A 143 -7.30 1.24 8.82
N PHE A 144 -6.18 1.26 8.09
CA PHE A 144 -5.86 2.37 7.17
C PHE A 144 -6.95 2.65 6.13
N GLY A 145 -7.59 1.59 5.61
CA GLY A 145 -8.71 1.75 4.69
C GLY A 145 -9.92 2.47 5.29
N VAL A 146 -10.15 2.37 6.61
CA VAL A 146 -11.20 3.14 7.30
C VAL A 146 -10.81 4.61 7.39
N ILE A 147 -9.57 4.91 7.73
CA ILE A 147 -9.02 6.27 7.78
C ILE A 147 -9.14 6.97 6.41
N THR A 148 -8.76 6.29 5.32
CA THR A 148 -8.89 6.85 3.96
C THR A 148 -10.34 7.07 3.55
N ASN A 149 -11.26 6.20 3.97
CA ASN A 149 -12.70 6.37 3.75
C ASN A 149 -13.27 7.55 4.54
N ILE A 150 -12.86 7.73 5.80
CA ILE A 150 -13.22 8.90 6.62
C ILE A 150 -12.76 10.16 5.90
N TYR A 151 -11.51 10.25 5.47
CA TYR A 151 -10.99 11.39 4.70
C TYR A 151 -11.83 11.67 3.45
N SER A 152 -12.12 10.64 2.66
CA SER A 152 -12.88 10.79 1.39
C SER A 152 -14.28 11.37 1.62
N ASN A 153 -14.87 11.12 2.80
CA ASN A 153 -16.22 11.55 3.16
C ASN A 153 -16.29 12.91 3.88
N ILE A 154 -15.16 13.54 4.20
CA ILE A 154 -15.15 14.87 4.84
C ILE A 154 -15.95 15.88 3.98
N LYS A 155 -16.92 16.56 4.59
CA LYS A 155 -17.78 17.56 3.92
C LYS A 155 -17.05 18.88 3.64
N ASN A 156 -16.24 19.34 4.58
CA ASN A 156 -15.53 20.61 4.46
C ASN A 156 -14.36 20.49 3.47
N LYS A 157 -14.55 21.08 2.27
CA LYS A 157 -13.54 21.07 1.21
C LYS A 157 -12.21 21.73 1.60
N LYS A 158 -12.24 22.71 2.55
CA LYS A 158 -11.01 23.36 3.03
C LYS A 158 -10.15 22.40 3.85
N ILE A 159 -10.76 21.57 4.70
CA ILE A 159 -10.07 20.53 5.47
C ILE A 159 -9.43 19.52 4.49
N LYS A 160 -10.21 18.96 3.55
CA LYS A 160 -9.69 18.03 2.53
C LYS A 160 -8.53 18.63 1.76
N LYS A 161 -8.67 19.88 1.33
CA LYS A 161 -7.63 20.59 0.59
C LYS A 161 -6.36 20.79 1.43
N ARG A 162 -6.49 21.16 2.70
CA ARG A 162 -5.35 21.39 3.59
C ARG A 162 -4.55 20.09 3.82
N ILE A 163 -5.26 18.97 4.04
CA ILE A 163 -4.64 17.66 4.19
C ILE A 163 -3.91 17.25 2.90
N ALA A 164 -4.57 17.31 1.74
CA ALA A 164 -3.94 16.94 0.47
C ALA A 164 -2.71 17.81 0.14
N GLN A 165 -2.80 19.11 0.41
CA GLN A 165 -1.70 20.06 0.20
C GLN A 165 -0.50 19.82 1.10
N SER A 166 -0.66 19.27 2.30
CA SER A 166 0.48 18.88 3.15
C SER A 166 1.32 17.75 2.51
N PHE A 167 0.74 17.01 1.56
CA PHE A 167 1.43 16.03 0.72
C PHE A 167 1.67 16.54 -0.71
N GLY A 168 1.63 17.86 -0.95
CA GLY A 168 1.89 18.46 -2.25
C GLY A 168 0.90 18.08 -3.36
N LEU A 169 -0.30 17.61 -3.05
CA LEU A 169 -1.29 17.09 -3.99
C LEU A 169 -2.60 17.89 -3.95
N GLN A 170 -3.37 17.82 -5.06
CA GLN A 170 -4.77 18.19 -5.07
C GLN A 170 -5.62 17.05 -4.45
N VAL A 171 -6.87 17.36 -4.07
CA VAL A 171 -7.74 16.43 -3.35
C VAL A 171 -7.98 15.12 -4.14
N ALA A 172 -8.36 15.20 -5.41
CA ALA A 172 -8.69 14.02 -6.20
C ALA A 172 -7.48 13.09 -6.44
N PRO A 173 -6.28 13.59 -6.85
CA PRO A 173 -5.06 12.78 -6.86
C PRO A 173 -4.71 12.18 -5.50
N PHE A 174 -4.81 12.94 -4.41
CA PHE A 174 -4.49 12.43 -3.08
C PHE A 174 -5.41 11.26 -2.69
N GLU A 175 -6.74 11.37 -2.87
CA GLU A 175 -7.69 10.28 -2.63
C GLU A 175 -7.37 9.04 -3.47
N SER A 176 -7.09 9.24 -4.74
CA SER A 176 -6.75 8.17 -5.67
C SER A 176 -5.45 7.45 -5.26
N TRP A 177 -4.42 8.21 -4.90
CA TRP A 177 -3.12 7.66 -4.49
C TRP A 177 -3.21 6.93 -3.15
N LEU A 178 -4.00 7.42 -2.20
CA LEU A 178 -4.29 6.68 -0.96
C LEU A 178 -4.98 5.34 -1.25
N THR A 179 -5.85 5.29 -2.26
CA THR A 179 -6.48 4.03 -2.68
C THR A 179 -5.44 3.05 -3.23
N VAL A 180 -4.52 3.51 -4.10
CA VAL A 180 -3.41 2.69 -4.62
C VAL A 180 -2.55 2.16 -3.47
N ILE A 181 -2.11 3.04 -2.56
CA ILE A 181 -1.30 2.66 -1.38
C ILE A 181 -2.04 1.61 -0.53
N THR A 182 -3.34 1.81 -0.27
CA THR A 182 -4.15 0.86 0.52
C THR A 182 -4.22 -0.51 -0.14
N VAL A 183 -4.41 -0.58 -1.47
CA VAL A 183 -4.47 -1.86 -2.21
C VAL A 183 -3.11 -2.55 -2.23
N THR A 184 -2.03 -1.81 -2.44
CA THR A 184 -0.67 -2.35 -2.41
C THR A 184 -0.29 -2.85 -1.02
N ARG A 185 -0.60 -2.07 0.02
CA ARG A 185 -0.44 -2.46 1.43
C ARG A 185 -1.19 -3.76 1.75
N ASN A 186 -2.46 -3.83 1.39
CA ASN A 186 -3.27 -5.02 1.64
C ASN A 186 -2.74 -6.24 0.87
N SER A 187 -2.25 -6.06 -0.36
CA SER A 187 -1.58 -7.12 -1.12
C SER A 187 -0.34 -7.64 -0.40
N CYS A 188 0.46 -6.75 0.21
CA CYS A 188 1.62 -7.13 1.00
C CYS A 188 1.25 -7.88 2.28
N CYS A 189 0.27 -7.39 3.05
CA CYS A 189 -0.19 -7.99 4.31
C CYS A 189 -0.81 -9.36 4.11
N HIS A 190 -1.62 -9.54 3.06
CA HIS A 190 -2.28 -10.81 2.76
C HIS A 190 -1.39 -11.75 1.94
N HIS A 191 -0.09 -11.45 1.83
CA HIS A 191 0.89 -12.26 1.12
C HIS A 191 0.53 -12.53 -0.35
N ALA A 192 -0.26 -11.67 -0.97
CA ALA A 192 -0.60 -11.78 -2.39
C ALA A 192 0.64 -11.47 -3.24
N ARG A 193 0.73 -12.13 -4.42
CA ARG A 193 1.81 -11.87 -5.36
C ARG A 193 1.73 -10.41 -5.85
N VAL A 194 2.86 -9.72 -5.81
CA VAL A 194 3.07 -8.36 -6.33
C VAL A 194 3.91 -8.38 -7.61
N TRP A 195 4.91 -9.28 -7.68
CA TRP A 195 5.72 -9.48 -8.87
C TRP A 195 4.88 -9.88 -10.09
N ASN A 196 5.10 -9.23 -11.23
CA ASN A 196 4.40 -9.48 -12.50
C ASN A 196 2.85 -9.48 -12.35
N ARG A 197 2.33 -8.67 -11.44
CA ARG A 197 0.89 -8.45 -11.28
C ARG A 197 0.46 -7.23 -12.09
N VAL A 198 -0.76 -7.27 -12.61
CA VAL A 198 -1.48 -6.11 -13.12
C VAL A 198 -2.51 -5.73 -12.05
N PHE A 199 -2.39 -4.52 -11.50
CA PHE A 199 -3.33 -3.99 -10.51
C PHE A 199 -4.58 -3.48 -11.21
N SER A 200 -5.70 -3.42 -10.49
CA SER A 200 -6.99 -3.00 -11.05
C SER A 200 -7.26 -1.50 -10.91
N ILE A 201 -6.43 -0.78 -10.16
CA ILE A 201 -6.65 0.64 -9.85
C ILE A 201 -5.61 1.48 -10.55
N ARG A 202 -6.08 2.41 -11.37
CA ARG A 202 -5.26 3.44 -12.00
C ARG A 202 -5.30 4.70 -11.15
N ALA A 203 -4.13 5.22 -10.80
CA ALA A 203 -4.00 6.48 -10.07
C ALA A 203 -4.43 7.67 -10.93
N THR A 204 -5.20 8.59 -10.34
CA THR A 204 -5.47 9.90 -10.92
C THR A 204 -4.23 10.78 -10.76
N MET A 205 -3.71 11.29 -11.87
CA MET A 205 -2.51 12.14 -11.84
C MET A 205 -2.86 13.60 -11.52
N PRO A 206 -2.01 14.29 -10.74
CA PRO A 206 -2.13 15.73 -10.57
C PRO A 206 -1.98 16.46 -11.92
N ILE A 207 -2.70 17.57 -12.09
CA ILE A 207 -2.52 18.46 -13.25
C ILE A 207 -1.09 19.01 -13.27
N ARG A 208 -0.54 19.27 -12.09
CA ARG A 208 0.84 19.76 -11.90
C ARG A 208 1.44 19.08 -10.68
N MET A 209 2.59 18.47 -10.88
CA MET A 209 3.38 17.90 -9.79
C MET A 209 4.07 19.01 -9.01
N SER A 210 4.08 18.93 -7.69
CA SER A 210 4.79 19.88 -6.81
C SER A 210 6.23 19.47 -6.54
N ARG A 211 6.62 18.25 -6.89
CA ARG A 211 7.94 17.65 -6.71
C ARG A 211 8.36 16.89 -7.95
N PRO A 212 9.66 16.54 -8.09
CA PRO A 212 10.14 15.69 -9.18
C PRO A 212 9.30 14.42 -9.35
N TRP A 213 9.03 14.05 -10.59
CA TRP A 213 8.27 12.87 -10.96
C TRP A 213 8.92 12.15 -12.14
N ILE A 214 8.46 10.94 -12.43
CA ILE A 214 8.91 10.17 -13.58
C ILE A 214 8.48 10.83 -14.89
N THR A 215 9.33 10.73 -15.91
CA THR A 215 9.13 11.26 -17.26
C THR A 215 9.00 10.18 -18.32
N LEU A 216 9.60 9.01 -18.08
CA LEU A 216 9.52 7.88 -18.99
C LEU A 216 8.11 7.24 -18.98
N PRO A 217 7.63 6.79 -20.14
CA PRO A 217 6.38 6.06 -20.23
C PRO A 217 6.38 4.81 -19.32
N THR A 218 5.38 4.69 -18.49
CA THR A 218 5.23 3.61 -17.52
C THR A 218 3.82 3.07 -17.51
N ASP A 219 3.66 1.77 -17.29
CA ASP A 219 2.34 1.16 -17.09
C ASP A 219 1.83 1.48 -15.67
N PRO A 220 0.77 2.28 -15.53
CA PRO A 220 0.23 2.68 -14.23
C PRO A 220 -0.44 1.56 -13.46
N LEU A 221 -0.54 0.36 -14.04
CA LEU A 221 -1.10 -0.84 -13.40
C LEU A 221 -0.02 -1.82 -12.94
N LYS A 222 1.25 -1.44 -13.00
CA LYS A 222 2.38 -2.24 -12.53
C LYS A 222 2.96 -1.69 -11.22
N VAL A 223 3.54 -2.57 -10.44
CA VAL A 223 4.06 -2.23 -9.10
C VAL A 223 5.11 -1.11 -9.11
N TYR A 224 5.86 -0.94 -10.20
CA TYR A 224 6.80 0.18 -10.32
C TYR A 224 6.09 1.52 -10.17
N PHE A 225 4.91 1.67 -10.75
CA PHE A 225 4.14 2.91 -10.62
C PHE A 225 3.67 3.14 -9.16
N ASP A 226 3.24 2.07 -8.46
CA ASP A 226 2.92 2.15 -7.03
C ASP A 226 4.15 2.54 -6.21
N MET A 227 5.33 2.02 -6.57
CA MET A 227 6.61 2.38 -5.93
C MET A 227 6.96 3.86 -6.15
N CYS A 228 6.66 4.41 -7.33
CA CYS A 228 6.83 5.85 -7.60
C CYS A 228 5.90 6.69 -6.69
N ILE A 229 4.65 6.28 -6.50
CA ILE A 229 3.72 6.93 -5.58
C ILE A 229 4.27 6.87 -4.14
N ILE A 230 4.70 5.70 -3.69
CA ILE A 230 5.28 5.51 -2.35
C ILE A 230 6.50 6.43 -2.17
N LYS A 231 7.44 6.43 -3.12
CA LYS A 231 8.64 7.29 -3.08
C LYS A 231 8.28 8.77 -2.98
N TYR A 232 7.30 9.23 -3.77
CA TYR A 232 6.82 10.61 -3.71
C TYR A 232 6.34 11.02 -2.31
N PHE A 233 5.55 10.16 -1.64
CA PHE A 233 5.14 10.41 -0.26
C PHE A 233 6.32 10.40 0.71
N LEU A 234 7.24 9.43 0.55
CA LEU A 234 8.43 9.34 1.41
C LEU A 234 9.30 10.57 1.31
N ASP A 235 9.47 11.16 0.13
CA ASP A 235 10.27 12.38 -0.06
C ASP A 235 9.69 13.61 0.65
N ILE A 236 8.41 13.55 1.02
CA ILE A 236 7.76 14.58 1.81
C ILE A 236 7.89 14.32 3.31
N ILE A 237 7.61 13.07 3.72
CA ILE A 237 7.52 12.72 5.15
C ILE A 237 8.85 12.28 5.76
N SER A 238 9.78 11.81 4.94
CA SER A 238 11.11 11.33 5.32
C SER A 238 12.12 11.65 4.21
N PRO A 239 12.55 12.91 4.06
CA PRO A 239 13.40 13.35 2.94
C PRO A 239 14.70 12.55 2.77
N ASN A 240 15.24 11.98 3.84
CA ASN A 240 16.43 11.13 3.83
C ASN A 240 16.09 9.63 3.79
N ASN A 241 14.96 9.25 3.18
CA ASN A 241 14.59 7.84 3.09
C ASN A 241 15.57 7.04 2.22
N ASP A 242 15.74 5.78 2.58
CA ASP A 242 16.67 4.84 1.94
C ASP A 242 15.95 3.85 0.97
N MET A 243 14.76 4.19 0.49
CA MET A 243 13.97 3.30 -0.38
C MET A 243 14.72 2.90 -1.64
N LEU A 244 15.39 3.87 -2.31
CA LEU A 244 16.19 3.60 -3.52
C LEU A 244 17.31 2.60 -3.26
N ASP A 245 18.05 2.77 -2.14
CA ASP A 245 19.14 1.88 -1.78
C ASP A 245 18.65 0.48 -1.43
N LYS A 246 17.50 0.38 -0.75
CA LYS A 246 16.85 -0.91 -0.47
C LYS A 246 16.45 -1.63 -1.77
N MET A 247 15.90 -0.89 -2.74
CA MET A 247 15.57 -1.44 -4.06
C MET A 247 16.81 -1.92 -4.81
N LYS A 248 17.87 -1.11 -4.86
CA LYS A 248 19.15 -1.48 -5.50
C LYS A 248 19.73 -2.75 -4.86
N ARG A 249 19.74 -2.86 -3.54
CA ARG A 249 20.18 -4.06 -2.80
C ARG A 249 19.30 -5.28 -3.11
N LEU A 250 17.98 -5.09 -3.21
CA LEU A 250 17.07 -6.16 -3.58
C LEU A 250 17.38 -6.71 -4.98
N PHE A 251 17.56 -5.84 -5.98
CA PHE A 251 17.92 -6.26 -7.33
C PHE A 251 19.32 -6.87 -7.42
N ALA A 252 20.28 -6.38 -6.66
CA ALA A 252 21.62 -6.99 -6.57
C ALA A 252 21.55 -8.41 -5.97
N THR A 253 20.66 -8.66 -5.02
CA THR A 253 20.44 -9.99 -4.44
C THR A 253 19.76 -10.95 -5.43
N PHE A 254 18.99 -10.44 -6.38
CA PHE A 254 18.22 -11.22 -7.37
C PHE A 254 18.46 -10.69 -8.79
N PRO A 255 19.67 -10.85 -9.34
CA PRO A 255 20.05 -10.25 -10.63
C PRO A 255 19.27 -10.81 -11.83
N GLU A 256 18.71 -12.02 -11.70
CA GLU A 256 17.91 -12.68 -12.74
C GLU A 256 16.48 -12.16 -12.86
N ILE A 257 16.06 -11.23 -11.98
CA ILE A 257 14.71 -10.68 -12.03
C ILE A 257 14.55 -9.77 -13.25
N ASP A 258 13.55 -10.10 -14.05
CA ASP A 258 13.09 -9.22 -15.12
C ASP A 258 12.38 -8.00 -14.51
N LYS A 259 13.05 -6.84 -14.53
CA LYS A 259 12.52 -5.57 -14.04
C LYS A 259 11.35 -5.08 -14.90
N ALA A 260 11.31 -5.41 -16.19
CA ALA A 260 10.21 -5.04 -17.07
C ALA A 260 8.90 -5.73 -16.65
N ALA A 261 8.96 -6.95 -16.11
CA ALA A 261 7.79 -7.64 -15.55
C ALA A 261 7.17 -6.89 -14.35
N LEU A 262 7.95 -6.06 -13.67
CA LEU A 262 7.51 -5.17 -12.59
C LEU A 262 7.03 -3.80 -13.09
N GLY A 263 7.26 -3.50 -14.38
CA GLY A 263 6.92 -2.22 -15.01
C GLY A 263 8.04 -1.17 -15.01
N PHE A 264 9.28 -1.54 -14.65
CA PHE A 264 10.41 -0.61 -14.70
C PHE A 264 10.80 -0.32 -16.17
N PRO A 265 10.82 0.96 -16.60
CA PRO A 265 11.38 1.33 -17.89
C PRO A 265 12.90 1.22 -17.88
N SER A 266 13.50 1.07 -19.06
CA SER A 266 14.97 1.15 -19.18
C SER A 266 15.43 2.56 -18.77
N GLY A 267 16.46 2.65 -17.94
CA GLY A 267 16.99 3.93 -17.45
C GLY A 267 16.20 4.55 -16.31
N TRP A 268 15.32 3.81 -15.65
CA TRP A 268 14.51 4.28 -14.53
C TRP A 268 15.34 4.92 -13.39
N GLU A 269 16.59 4.49 -13.21
CA GLU A 269 17.50 5.02 -12.20
C GLU A 269 17.84 6.50 -12.42
N ASN A 270 17.67 7.01 -13.65
CA ASN A 270 17.95 8.42 -14.02
C ASN A 270 16.70 9.31 -13.97
N GLU A 271 15.55 8.76 -13.62
CA GLU A 271 14.33 9.53 -13.49
C GLU A 271 14.41 10.53 -12.32
N PRO A 272 13.86 11.75 -12.47
CA PRO A 272 13.98 12.81 -11.46
C PRO A 272 13.48 12.41 -10.06
N LEU A 273 12.53 11.49 -9.99
CA LEU A 273 12.00 10.96 -8.72
C LEU A 273 13.03 10.11 -7.96
N TRP A 274 13.99 9.51 -8.65
CA TRP A 274 14.96 8.57 -8.09
C TRP A 274 16.37 9.16 -7.91
N GLN A 275 16.53 10.48 -8.09
CA GLN A 275 17.78 11.22 -7.91
C GLN A 275 17.98 11.76 -6.50
#